data_2c45f2ecb5d3ecd47c4a7ca347b4e2b3
#
_entry.id   2c45f2ecb5d3ecd47c4a7ca347b4e2b3
#
_cell.length_a   1.000
_cell.length_b   1.000
_cell.length_c   1.000
_cell.angle_alpha   90.00
_cell.angle_beta   90.00
_cell.angle_gamma   90.00
#
_symmetry.space_group_name_H-M   'P 1'
#
loop_
_entity.id
_entity.type
_entity.pdbx_description
1 polymer ?
#
loop_
_entity_poly.entity_id
_entity_poly.type
_entity_poly.pdbx_seq_one_letter_code
_entity_poly.pdbx_strand_id
1 'polypeptide(L)'
;MEEHPFFKAQGKNIYCEAPIGFSQAALGGKVEIPTVDGKTVEMKIPAGTQNGTEFRLRGKGIGADGQRGHQFVRVVVVVPKNLDAKSKTALRAYAEAVGDELNEKDKSLWEMLGSLFD
;
A
#
# COMPACT_ATOMS: atom_id res chain seq x y z
N MET A 1 -1.54 -23.84 -17.79
CA MET A 1 -2.08 -22.47 -17.72
C MET A 1 -1.02 -21.54 -17.16
N GLU A 2 -0.81 -20.46 -17.83
CA GLU A 2 0.20 -19.51 -17.38
C GLU A 2 -0.25 -18.81 -16.11
N GLU A 3 0.66 -18.70 -15.18
CA GLU A 3 0.41 -17.98 -13.95
C GLU A 3 0.51 -16.48 -14.22
N HIS A 4 -0.53 -15.74 -13.85
CA HIS A 4 -0.50 -14.30 -14.03
C HIS A 4 0.42 -13.68 -12.97
N PRO A 5 1.38 -12.81 -13.36
CA PRO A 5 2.35 -12.28 -12.39
C PRO A 5 1.74 -11.47 -11.25
N PHE A 6 0.57 -10.89 -11.47
CA PHE A 6 -0.14 -10.11 -10.46
C PHE A 6 -0.93 -10.98 -9.49
N PHE A 7 -1.47 -12.12 -9.98
CA PHE A 7 -2.37 -12.96 -9.20
C PHE A 7 -1.71 -14.26 -8.76
N LYS A 8 -1.99 -14.64 -7.51
CA LYS A 8 -1.67 -15.98 -7.01
C LYS A 8 -2.94 -16.65 -6.54
N ALA A 9 -3.19 -17.85 -7.05
CA ALA A 9 -4.38 -18.60 -6.68
C ALA A 9 -4.10 -19.56 -5.52
N GLN A 10 -5.03 -19.64 -4.59
CA GLN A 10 -5.03 -20.63 -3.52
C GLN A 10 -6.46 -21.15 -3.39
N GLY A 11 -6.71 -22.34 -3.93
CA GLY A 11 -8.06 -22.83 -4.05
C GLY A 11 -8.89 -21.90 -4.92
N LYS A 12 -9.99 -21.41 -4.42
CA LYS A 12 -10.84 -20.45 -5.13
C LYS A 12 -10.47 -18.99 -4.83
N ASN A 13 -9.55 -18.76 -3.92
CA ASN A 13 -9.14 -17.42 -3.54
C ASN A 13 -7.98 -16.95 -4.38
N ILE A 14 -7.94 -15.65 -4.63
CA ILE A 14 -6.88 -15.01 -5.38
C ILE A 14 -6.17 -14.03 -4.45
N TYR A 15 -4.86 -14.03 -4.51
CA TYR A 15 -4.04 -13.13 -3.71
C TYR A 15 -3.22 -12.25 -4.64
N CYS A 16 -3.16 -10.96 -4.33
CA CYS A 16 -2.37 -10.01 -5.09
C CYS A 16 -1.85 -8.91 -4.19
N GLU A 17 -0.85 -8.18 -4.68
CA GLU A 17 -0.31 -7.02 -3.99
C GLU A 17 -0.56 -5.79 -4.84
N ALA A 18 -0.98 -4.70 -4.22
CA ALA A 18 -1.24 -3.45 -4.90
C ALA A 18 -0.31 -2.36 -4.34
N PRO A 19 0.57 -1.80 -5.18
CA PRO A 19 1.39 -0.69 -4.71
C PRO A 19 0.55 0.57 -4.57
N ILE A 20 0.69 1.27 -3.46
CA ILE A 20 0.03 2.55 -3.24
C ILE A 20 1.06 3.55 -2.75
N GLY A 21 0.79 4.83 -3.00
CA GLY A 21 1.65 5.89 -2.51
C GLY A 21 1.44 6.14 -1.03
N PHE A 22 2.44 6.68 -0.39
CA PHE A 22 2.35 7.05 1.02
C PHE A 22 1.19 8.00 1.28
N SER A 23 1.01 9.00 0.42
CA SER A 23 -0.07 9.96 0.58
C SER A 23 -1.44 9.31 0.43
N GLN A 24 -1.59 8.35 -0.48
CA GLN A 24 -2.84 7.59 -0.63
C GLN A 24 -3.13 6.78 0.64
N ALA A 25 -2.12 6.16 1.22
CA ALA A 25 -2.29 5.39 2.45
C ALA A 25 -2.66 6.27 3.62
N ALA A 26 -2.03 7.44 3.73
CA ALA A 26 -2.25 8.36 4.85
C ALA A 26 -3.58 9.09 4.75
N LEU A 27 -3.90 9.59 3.58
CA LEU A 27 -5.10 10.41 3.37
C LEU A 27 -6.33 9.59 2.99
N GLY A 28 -6.11 8.36 2.52
CA GLY A 28 -7.18 7.55 1.98
C GLY A 28 -7.46 7.89 0.53
N GLY A 29 -8.26 7.08 -0.10
CA GLY A 29 -8.61 7.28 -1.50
C GLY A 29 -9.21 6.04 -2.09
N LYS A 30 -9.17 5.95 -3.40
CA LYS A 30 -9.70 4.81 -4.14
C LYS A 30 -8.66 4.34 -5.14
N VAL A 31 -8.54 3.04 -5.30
CA VAL A 31 -7.66 2.45 -6.31
C VAL A 31 -8.46 1.44 -7.11
N GLU A 32 -8.12 1.31 -8.38
CA GLU A 32 -8.74 0.33 -9.25
C GLU A 32 -7.91 -0.95 -9.22
N ILE A 33 -8.55 -2.05 -8.88
CA ILE A 33 -7.88 -3.35 -8.77
C ILE A 33 -8.39 -4.24 -9.88
N PRO A 34 -7.49 -4.79 -10.72
CA PRO A 34 -7.92 -5.74 -11.73
C PRO A 34 -8.35 -7.05 -11.08
N THR A 35 -9.35 -7.68 -11.67
CA THR A 35 -9.87 -8.96 -11.20
C THR A 35 -9.62 -10.04 -12.25
N VAL A 36 -9.71 -11.30 -11.85
CA VAL A 36 -9.38 -12.43 -12.73
C VAL A 36 -10.32 -12.56 -13.93
N ASP A 37 -11.48 -11.95 -13.89
CA ASP A 37 -12.43 -11.96 -14.99
C ASP A 37 -12.16 -10.86 -16.03
N GLY A 38 -11.06 -10.15 -15.92
CA GLY A 38 -10.67 -9.11 -16.87
C GLY A 38 -11.29 -7.75 -16.60
N LYS A 39 -11.99 -7.61 -15.49
CA LYS A 39 -12.62 -6.35 -15.10
C LYS A 39 -11.78 -5.65 -14.04
N THR A 40 -12.19 -4.47 -13.65
CA THR A 40 -11.59 -3.75 -12.53
C THR A 40 -12.64 -3.45 -11.49
N VAL A 41 -12.20 -3.38 -10.24
CA VAL A 41 -13.07 -3.04 -9.10
C VAL A 41 -12.43 -1.87 -8.39
N GLU A 42 -13.23 -0.89 -8.04
CA GLU A 42 -12.78 0.24 -7.25
C GLU A 42 -12.69 -0.20 -5.78
N MET A 43 -11.50 -0.08 -5.20
CA MET A 43 -11.28 -0.44 -3.81
C MET A 43 -10.99 0.81 -3.00
N LYS A 44 -11.74 1.00 -1.93
CA LYS A 44 -11.55 2.14 -1.05
C LYS A 44 -10.39 1.89 -0.09
N ILE A 45 -9.49 2.85 -0.01
CA ILE A 45 -8.37 2.83 0.94
C ILE A 45 -8.74 3.78 2.09
N PRO A 46 -8.98 3.28 3.30
CA PRO A 46 -9.24 4.17 4.44
C PRO A 46 -8.02 5.00 4.79
N ALA A 47 -8.25 6.20 5.30
CA ALA A 47 -7.15 7.05 5.77
C ALA A 47 -6.39 6.34 6.88
N GLY A 48 -5.07 6.42 6.85
CA GLY A 48 -4.22 5.76 7.85
C GLY A 48 -3.95 4.29 7.59
N THR A 49 -4.21 3.81 6.37
CA THR A 49 -3.93 2.43 6.02
C THR A 49 -2.42 2.15 6.11
N GLN A 50 -2.08 1.09 6.82
CA GLN A 50 -0.69 0.71 7.05
C GLN A 50 -0.19 -0.23 5.95
N ASN A 51 1.12 -0.23 5.74
CA ASN A 51 1.76 -1.15 4.81
C ASN A 51 1.43 -2.60 5.21
N GLY A 52 1.09 -3.42 4.22
CA GLY A 52 0.77 -4.82 4.45
C GLY A 52 -0.68 -5.09 4.83
N THR A 53 -1.52 -4.06 4.89
CA THR A 53 -2.95 -4.25 5.16
C THR A 53 -3.58 -5.05 4.03
N GLU A 54 -4.39 -6.05 4.39
CA GLU A 54 -5.06 -6.90 3.42
C GLU A 54 -6.54 -6.55 3.35
N PHE A 55 -7.02 -6.36 2.13
CA PHE A 55 -8.43 -6.08 1.86
C PHE A 55 -9.04 -7.27 1.13
N ARG A 56 -10.29 -7.56 1.44
CA ARG A 56 -11.02 -8.65 0.79
C ARG A 56 -12.05 -8.10 -0.19
N LEU A 57 -11.92 -8.52 -1.44
CA LEU A 57 -12.92 -8.23 -2.47
C LEU A 57 -13.80 -9.46 -2.61
N ARG A 58 -15.00 -9.38 -2.06
CA ARG A 58 -15.91 -10.51 -1.98
C ARG A 58 -16.34 -10.98 -3.36
N GLY A 59 -16.31 -12.29 -3.56
CA GLY A 59 -16.80 -12.90 -4.78
C GLY A 59 -15.96 -12.59 -6.03
N LYS A 60 -14.73 -12.14 -5.86
CA LYS A 60 -13.84 -11.82 -7.00
C LYS A 60 -12.76 -12.88 -7.22
N GLY A 61 -12.85 -14.00 -6.53
CA GLY A 61 -11.97 -15.12 -6.75
C GLY A 61 -12.41 -16.01 -7.91
N ILE A 62 -11.96 -17.25 -7.89
CA ILE A 62 -12.24 -18.24 -8.95
C ILE A 62 -13.52 -18.97 -8.64
N GLY A 63 -14.24 -19.36 -9.68
CA GLY A 63 -15.44 -20.17 -9.56
C GLY A 63 -16.60 -19.62 -10.37
N ALA A 64 -17.72 -20.34 -10.35
CA ALA A 64 -18.95 -19.92 -10.99
C ALA A 64 -19.65 -18.85 -10.15
N ASP A 65 -20.51 -18.07 -10.79
CA ASP A 65 -21.29 -17.05 -10.10
C ASP A 65 -22.05 -17.65 -8.92
N GLY A 66 -21.97 -16.97 -7.78
CA GLY A 66 -22.59 -17.44 -6.55
C GLY A 66 -21.73 -18.41 -5.74
N GLN A 67 -20.66 -18.94 -6.33
CA GLN A 67 -19.76 -19.88 -5.67
C GLN A 67 -18.28 -19.48 -5.81
N ARG A 68 -18.04 -18.25 -6.18
CA ARG A 68 -16.68 -17.75 -6.35
C ARG A 68 -16.02 -17.54 -4.98
N GLY A 69 -14.72 -17.79 -4.92
CA GLY A 69 -13.95 -17.39 -3.77
C GLY A 69 -13.79 -15.88 -3.72
N HIS A 70 -12.79 -15.43 -3.00
CA HIS A 70 -12.55 -13.99 -2.80
C HIS A 70 -11.21 -13.60 -3.35
N GLN A 71 -11.04 -12.32 -3.62
CA GLN A 71 -9.74 -11.76 -3.96
C GLN A 71 -9.22 -10.97 -2.78
N PHE A 72 -8.02 -11.30 -2.34
CA PHE A 72 -7.35 -10.60 -1.25
C PHE A 72 -6.29 -9.70 -1.84
N VAL A 73 -6.34 -8.43 -1.47
CA VAL A 73 -5.41 -7.42 -1.96
C VAL A 73 -4.60 -6.91 -0.79
N ARG A 74 -3.30 -7.18 -0.83
CA ARG A 74 -2.38 -6.66 0.17
C ARG A 74 -1.76 -5.39 -0.36
N VAL A 75 -1.91 -4.29 0.35
CA VAL A 75 -1.34 -3.02 -0.08
C VAL A 75 0.11 -2.93 0.33
N VAL A 76 0.92 -2.43 -0.59
CA VAL A 76 2.34 -2.19 -0.38
C VAL A 76 2.58 -0.70 -0.54
N VAL A 77 3.00 -0.05 0.55
CA VAL A 77 3.27 1.39 0.51
C VAL A 77 4.65 1.60 -0.12
N VAL A 78 4.68 2.33 -1.21
CA VAL A 78 5.90 2.56 -1.98
C VAL A 78 6.55 3.87 -1.55
N VAL A 79 7.83 3.82 -1.24
CA VAL A 79 8.62 5.02 -0.97
C VAL A 79 9.24 5.49 -2.29
N PRO A 80 8.94 6.70 -2.74
CA PRO A 80 9.47 7.19 -4.01
C PRO A 80 10.98 7.40 -3.93
N LYS A 81 11.66 7.07 -5.01
CA LYS A 81 13.13 7.18 -5.07
C LYS A 81 13.60 8.47 -5.74
N ASN A 82 12.83 8.95 -6.70
CA ASN A 82 13.24 10.09 -7.53
C ASN A 82 12.23 11.22 -7.38
N LEU A 83 12.49 12.09 -6.43
CA LEU A 83 11.62 13.23 -6.16
C LEU A 83 12.16 14.46 -6.87
N ASP A 84 11.28 15.18 -7.56
CA ASP A 84 11.63 16.48 -8.12
C ASP A 84 11.68 17.56 -7.01
N ALA A 85 12.10 18.76 -7.37
CA ALA A 85 12.29 19.82 -6.39
C ALA A 85 10.97 20.20 -5.70
N LYS A 86 9.89 20.25 -6.46
CA LYS A 86 8.57 20.58 -5.92
C LYS A 86 8.10 19.53 -4.92
N SER A 87 8.27 18.27 -5.26
CA SER A 87 7.88 17.15 -4.38
C SER A 87 8.71 17.14 -3.10
N LYS A 88 10.01 17.39 -3.22
CA LYS A 88 10.87 17.47 -2.04
C LYS A 88 10.44 18.60 -1.11
N THR A 89 10.10 19.76 -1.67
CA THR A 89 9.65 20.89 -0.88
C THR A 89 8.35 20.57 -0.13
N ALA A 90 7.41 19.94 -0.82
CA ALA A 90 6.14 19.53 -0.21
C ALA A 90 6.36 18.50 0.89
N LEU A 91 7.24 17.54 0.65
CA LEU A 91 7.49 16.49 1.61
C LEU A 91 8.24 17.02 2.84
N ARG A 92 9.15 17.98 2.66
CA ARG A 92 9.80 18.63 3.79
C ARG A 92 8.80 19.40 4.65
N ALA A 93 7.85 20.07 4.00
CA ALA A 93 6.78 20.77 4.73
C ALA A 93 5.94 19.79 5.54
N TYR A 94 5.62 18.64 4.96
CA TYR A 94 4.91 17.58 5.67
C TYR A 94 5.72 17.08 6.87
N ALA A 95 7.00 16.80 6.65
CA ALA A 95 7.88 16.31 7.73
C ALA A 95 7.94 17.28 8.89
N GLU A 96 8.03 18.57 8.59
CA GLU A 96 8.02 19.62 9.62
C GLU A 96 6.69 19.61 10.37
N ALA A 97 5.58 19.49 9.65
CA ALA A 97 4.26 19.52 10.24
C ALA A 97 4.02 18.36 11.23
N VAL A 98 4.57 17.18 10.95
CA VAL A 98 4.40 16.01 11.81
C VAL A 98 5.53 15.79 12.81
N GLY A 99 6.54 16.66 12.78
CA GLY A 99 7.65 16.57 13.71
C GLY A 99 8.76 15.61 13.33
N ASP A 100 8.80 15.16 12.07
CA ASP A 100 9.91 14.35 11.59
C ASP A 100 11.14 15.23 11.41
N GLU A 101 12.23 14.84 12.02
CA GLU A 101 13.46 15.60 11.90
C GLU A 101 14.27 15.10 10.72
N LEU A 102 14.59 16.03 9.80
CA LEU A 102 15.30 15.73 8.58
C LEU A 102 16.73 16.22 8.58
N ASN A 103 17.15 16.89 9.63
CA ASN A 103 18.50 17.44 9.72
C ASN A 103 19.52 16.30 9.92
N GLU A 104 20.41 16.12 8.95
CA GLU A 104 21.43 15.09 9.01
C GLU A 104 22.40 15.27 10.20
N LYS A 105 22.49 16.48 10.71
CA LYS A 105 23.35 16.78 11.86
C LYS A 105 22.61 16.64 13.19
N ASP A 106 21.31 16.36 13.13
CA ASP A 106 20.52 16.19 14.32
C ASP A 106 20.85 14.87 14.97
N LYS A 107 21.35 14.94 16.17
CA LYS A 107 21.74 13.75 16.93
C LYS A 107 20.61 13.18 17.77
N SER A 108 19.52 13.94 17.94
CA SER A 108 18.45 13.51 18.82
C SER A 108 17.79 12.20 18.34
N LEU A 109 17.60 12.05 17.04
CA LEU A 109 17.05 10.82 16.50
C LEU A 109 17.98 9.64 16.76
N TRP A 110 19.27 9.82 16.51
CA TRP A 110 20.27 8.77 16.73
C TRP A 110 20.39 8.41 18.20
N GLU A 111 20.29 9.41 19.07
CA GLU A 111 20.29 9.17 20.51
C GLU A 111 19.07 8.37 20.95
N MET A 112 17.90 8.71 20.38
CA MET A 112 16.69 7.98 20.66
C MET A 112 16.76 6.53 20.19
N LEU A 113 17.29 6.32 18.98
CA LEU A 113 17.48 4.97 18.45
C LEU A 113 18.51 4.20 19.27
N GLY A 114 19.57 4.86 19.72
CA GLY A 114 20.56 4.25 20.57
C GLY A 114 19.98 3.75 21.86
N SER A 115 19.10 4.53 22.48
CA SER A 115 18.46 4.13 23.73
C SER A 115 17.53 2.91 23.55
N LEU A 116 17.02 2.68 22.34
CA LEU A 116 16.20 1.51 22.07
C LEU A 116 17.02 0.23 21.96
N PHE A 117 18.31 0.37 21.68
CA PHE A 117 19.20 -0.79 21.47
C PHE A 117 20.17 -1.03 22.63
N ASP A 118 20.14 -0.19 23.63
CA ASP A 118 21.01 -0.35 24.80
C ASP A 118 20.47 -1.37 25.80
#